data_4b08ed1caef16b08e4cfae4413398430
#
_entry.id   4b08ed1caef16b08e4cfae4413398430
#
_cell.length_a   1.000
_cell.length_b   1.000
_cell.length_c   1.000
_cell.angle_alpha   90.00
_cell.angle_beta   90.00
_cell.angle_gamma   90.00
#
_symmetry.space_group_name_H-M   'P 1'
#
loop_
_entity.id
_entity.type
_entity.pdbx_description
1 polymer ?
#
loop_
_entity_poly.entity_id
_entity_poly.type
_entity_poly.pdbx_seq_one_letter_code
_entity_poly.pdbx_strand_id
1 'polypeptide(L)'
;RHSDTRQYTIWETIENTAREKADRLYFIIDEAHRGMQGRQAGTATTIMQRFIKGSSEQNLSPIPVVIGMSATAERFNSLVGQATNSTLHKVVISPAQVRQSGLLKDRIVITYPEDPIKHGDMAVLQAATDEWQDKCKHWYQYTYEQHYTNVNPVFVIQVCAGSGTKVSDTDLDDVIAKIEERMGDSFKENEVVHTFGSTGTLSIHGLTVPHIEPSEIAEDRRIRVVLFKENLSTGWDCPRAETMMSFRRAEDATYIAQLLGRMVRTPLQCHVLVDDSLNDVRLFLPYFNQETVQKVIDELQATEGGEIPTVVDGESLEDQTYDTWSVHNQRKKTQRQMAGQLNIFDYPNGFQEEPAAAPSTAVGDMSNS
;
A
#
# COMPACT_ATOMS: atom_id res chain seq x y z
N ARG A 1 39.14 1.28 -5.63
CA ARG A 1 39.68 0.82 -4.34
C ARG A 1 39.60 2.01 -3.38
N HIS A 2 38.57 2.07 -2.57
CA HIS A 2 38.56 2.96 -1.41
C HIS A 2 39.49 2.34 -0.37
N SER A 3 40.40 3.14 0.20
CA SER A 3 41.23 2.72 1.32
C SER A 3 40.30 2.43 2.50
N ASP A 4 40.09 1.16 2.79
CA ASP A 4 39.31 0.72 3.91
C ASP A 4 40.12 0.93 5.19
N THR A 5 39.71 1.88 6.01
CA THR A 5 40.36 2.19 7.30
C THR A 5 39.86 1.31 8.43
N ARG A 6 38.99 0.33 8.14
CA ARG A 6 38.46 -0.61 9.14
C ARG A 6 39.53 -1.56 9.60
N GLN A 7 39.56 -1.80 10.91
CA GLN A 7 40.52 -2.72 11.53
C GLN A 7 40.29 -4.18 11.13
N TYR A 8 39.01 -4.55 10.85
CA TYR A 8 38.59 -5.90 10.46
C TYR A 8 37.80 -5.87 9.16
N THR A 9 37.94 -6.91 8.38
CA THR A 9 37.04 -7.17 7.23
C THR A 9 35.64 -7.57 7.74
N ILE A 10 34.63 -7.50 6.87
CA ILE A 10 33.27 -7.97 7.22
C ILE A 10 33.27 -9.45 7.63
N TRP A 11 34.10 -10.27 7.00
CA TRP A 11 34.20 -11.71 7.29
C TRP A 11 34.79 -11.95 8.68
N GLU A 12 35.88 -11.27 9.03
CA GLU A 12 36.49 -11.33 10.35
C GLU A 12 35.56 -10.81 11.44
N THR A 13 34.79 -9.77 11.15
CA THR A 13 33.78 -9.23 12.08
C THR A 13 32.70 -10.27 12.36
N ILE A 14 32.17 -10.92 11.31
CA ILE A 14 31.14 -11.95 11.46
C ILE A 14 31.70 -13.18 12.19
N GLU A 15 32.92 -13.65 11.84
CA GLU A 15 33.56 -14.78 12.51
C GLU A 15 33.80 -14.50 14.00
N ASN A 16 34.36 -13.36 14.33
CA ASN A 16 34.58 -12.97 15.73
C ASN A 16 33.24 -12.90 16.50
N THR A 17 32.18 -12.36 15.87
CA THR A 17 30.86 -12.29 16.49
C THR A 17 30.25 -13.67 16.66
N ALA A 18 30.36 -14.56 15.67
CA ALA A 18 29.84 -15.92 15.74
C ALA A 18 30.55 -16.73 16.82
N ARG A 19 31.86 -16.53 17.00
CA ARG A 19 32.64 -17.21 18.04
C ARG A 19 32.38 -16.68 19.45
N GLU A 20 32.32 -15.35 19.61
CA GLU A 20 32.24 -14.70 20.93
C GLU A 20 30.80 -14.52 21.44
N LYS A 21 29.84 -14.49 20.55
CA LYS A 21 28.43 -14.20 20.86
C LYS A 21 27.47 -15.17 20.17
N ALA A 22 27.85 -16.43 20.06
CA ALA A 22 27.07 -17.48 19.38
C ALA A 22 25.61 -17.56 19.86
N ASP A 23 25.37 -17.36 21.15
CA ASP A 23 24.07 -17.37 21.81
C ASP A 23 23.19 -16.15 21.52
N ARG A 24 23.76 -15.12 20.91
CA ARG A 24 23.10 -13.83 20.64
C ARG A 24 23.16 -13.40 19.19
N LEU A 25 23.76 -14.22 18.31
CA LEU A 25 23.87 -13.91 16.88
C LEU A 25 22.75 -14.60 16.12
N TYR A 26 21.87 -13.76 15.56
CA TYR A 26 20.82 -14.16 14.61
C TYR A 26 21.14 -13.59 13.24
N PHE A 27 21.13 -14.42 12.22
CA PHE A 27 21.29 -13.99 10.85
C PHE A 27 19.96 -14.11 10.12
N ILE A 28 19.35 -12.96 9.81
CA ILE A 28 18.03 -12.90 9.17
C ILE A 28 18.22 -12.63 7.69
N ILE A 29 17.68 -13.49 6.84
CA ILE A 29 17.70 -13.39 5.39
C ILE A 29 16.27 -13.13 4.93
N ASP A 30 16.01 -11.89 4.51
CA ASP A 30 14.74 -11.55 3.88
C ASP A 30 14.78 -11.93 2.40
N GLU A 31 13.60 -12.29 1.85
CA GLU A 31 13.47 -12.76 0.47
C GLU A 31 14.52 -13.85 0.11
N ALA A 32 14.64 -14.85 0.98
CA ALA A 32 15.70 -15.88 0.92
C ALA A 32 15.72 -16.68 -0.41
N HIS A 33 14.70 -16.51 -1.27
CA HIS A 33 14.65 -17.04 -2.63
C HIS A 33 15.33 -16.13 -3.68
N ARG A 34 15.51 -14.82 -3.40
CA ARG A 34 16.16 -13.88 -4.32
C ARG A 34 17.66 -14.14 -4.44
N GLY A 35 18.23 -13.78 -5.56
CA GLY A 35 19.66 -14.00 -5.82
C GLY A 35 20.00 -15.41 -6.30
N MET A 36 19.01 -16.29 -6.48
CA MET A 36 19.22 -17.66 -6.96
C MET A 36 18.96 -17.82 -8.46
N GLN A 37 18.65 -16.74 -9.18
CA GLN A 37 18.47 -16.73 -10.64
C GLN A 37 19.42 -15.74 -11.33
N GLY A 38 19.86 -16.10 -12.54
CA GLY A 38 20.72 -15.27 -13.38
C GLY A 38 22.23 -15.44 -13.12
N ARG A 39 23.06 -14.68 -13.84
CA ARG A 39 24.53 -14.77 -13.77
C ARG A 39 25.12 -14.48 -12.39
N GLN A 40 24.45 -13.69 -11.57
CA GLN A 40 24.89 -13.34 -10.21
C GLN A 40 24.40 -14.35 -9.15
N ALA A 41 23.47 -15.24 -9.50
CA ALA A 41 22.90 -16.21 -8.59
C ALA A 41 23.95 -17.13 -7.96
N GLY A 42 24.92 -17.56 -8.74
CA GLY A 42 26.02 -18.42 -8.25
C GLY A 42 26.85 -17.75 -7.14
N THR A 43 27.12 -16.44 -7.27
CA THR A 43 27.90 -15.69 -6.28
C THR A 43 27.09 -15.44 -5.00
N ALA A 44 25.83 -15.01 -5.13
CA ALA A 44 24.96 -14.78 -3.98
C ALA A 44 24.67 -16.07 -3.20
N THR A 45 24.36 -17.15 -3.92
CA THR A 45 24.18 -18.49 -3.34
C THR A 45 25.43 -18.94 -2.61
N THR A 46 26.62 -18.73 -3.17
CA THR A 46 27.90 -19.06 -2.53
C THR A 46 28.11 -18.27 -1.24
N ILE A 47 27.76 -16.98 -1.21
CA ILE A 47 27.88 -16.14 0.00
C ILE A 47 26.91 -16.65 1.10
N MET A 48 25.64 -16.89 0.77
CA MET A 48 24.67 -17.43 1.72
C MET A 48 25.06 -18.80 2.26
N GLN A 49 25.55 -19.69 1.38
CA GLN A 49 26.04 -21.01 1.78
C GLN A 49 27.21 -20.92 2.74
N ARG A 50 28.13 -19.97 2.56
CA ARG A 50 29.27 -19.74 3.47
C ARG A 50 28.79 -19.33 4.86
N PHE A 51 27.76 -18.51 4.97
CA PHE A 51 27.18 -18.15 6.28
C PHE A 51 26.46 -19.32 6.95
N ILE A 52 25.71 -20.11 6.18
CA ILE A 52 24.93 -21.23 6.69
C ILE A 52 25.83 -22.42 7.04
N LYS A 53 26.79 -22.76 6.18
CA LYS A 53 27.62 -23.96 6.30
C LYS A 53 29.00 -23.69 6.88
N GLY A 54 29.40 -22.42 6.97
CA GLY A 54 30.78 -22.03 7.20
C GLY A 54 31.62 -22.08 5.91
N SER A 55 32.86 -21.65 6.01
CA SER A 55 33.83 -21.69 4.91
C SER A 55 35.26 -21.79 5.46
N SER A 56 35.91 -22.90 5.21
CA SER A 56 37.32 -23.07 5.57
C SER A 56 38.25 -22.11 4.82
N GLU A 57 37.91 -21.78 3.56
CA GLU A 57 38.68 -20.81 2.74
C GLU A 57 38.65 -19.40 3.32
N GLN A 58 37.54 -19.02 3.95
CA GLN A 58 37.34 -17.68 4.56
C GLN A 58 37.55 -17.70 6.07
N ASN A 59 37.94 -18.86 6.62
CA ASN A 59 38.06 -19.08 8.04
C ASN A 59 36.79 -18.66 8.82
N LEU A 60 35.61 -19.02 8.26
CA LEU A 60 34.29 -18.64 8.75
C LEU A 60 33.57 -19.86 9.35
N SER A 61 33.20 -19.77 10.62
CA SER A 61 32.35 -20.76 11.29
C SER A 61 30.89 -20.60 10.83
N PRO A 62 30.09 -21.71 10.82
CA PRO A 62 28.66 -21.59 10.54
C PRO A 62 27.99 -20.65 11.52
N ILE A 63 27.08 -19.81 11.04
CA ILE A 63 26.29 -18.96 11.93
C ILE A 63 25.31 -19.84 12.74
N PRO A 64 25.26 -19.70 14.05
CA PRO A 64 24.49 -20.60 14.92
C PRO A 64 22.99 -20.61 14.66
N VAL A 65 22.40 -19.43 14.38
CA VAL A 65 20.98 -19.29 14.10
C VAL A 65 20.77 -18.46 12.83
N VAL A 66 20.19 -19.11 11.82
CA VAL A 66 19.83 -18.46 10.55
C VAL A 66 18.32 -18.53 10.38
N ILE A 67 17.68 -17.38 10.16
CA ILE A 67 16.25 -17.26 9.91
C ILE A 67 16.06 -16.80 8.46
N GLY A 68 15.54 -17.69 7.60
CA GLY A 68 15.17 -17.36 6.23
C GLY A 68 13.70 -17.07 6.13
N MET A 69 13.35 -15.90 5.57
CA MET A 69 11.97 -15.53 5.24
C MET A 69 11.81 -15.56 3.72
N SER A 70 10.80 -16.26 3.24
CA SER A 70 10.55 -16.40 1.79
C SER A 70 9.11 -16.82 1.53
N ALA A 71 8.52 -16.29 0.47
CA ALA A 71 7.26 -16.80 -0.06
C ALA A 71 7.40 -18.23 -0.61
N THR A 72 8.60 -18.59 -1.12
CA THR A 72 8.95 -19.91 -1.64
C THR A 72 10.06 -20.56 -0.81
N ALA A 73 9.67 -21.37 0.15
CA ALA A 73 10.61 -22.02 1.07
C ALA A 73 11.48 -23.12 0.40
N GLU A 74 11.06 -23.65 -0.76
CA GLU A 74 11.70 -24.81 -1.39
C GLU A 74 13.15 -24.55 -1.77
N ARG A 75 13.45 -23.37 -2.31
CA ARG A 75 14.83 -22.99 -2.69
C ARG A 75 15.74 -22.79 -1.47
N PHE A 76 15.22 -22.18 -0.41
CA PHE A 76 15.96 -22.05 0.84
C PHE A 76 16.19 -23.43 1.50
N ASN A 77 15.17 -24.28 1.48
CA ASN A 77 15.28 -25.65 1.98
C ASN A 77 16.37 -26.45 1.24
N SER A 78 16.51 -26.27 -0.07
CA SER A 78 17.56 -26.92 -0.85
C SER A 78 18.98 -26.46 -0.49
N LEU A 79 19.12 -25.20 -0.07
CA LEU A 79 20.39 -24.64 0.42
C LEU A 79 20.76 -25.20 1.80
N VAL A 80 19.78 -25.27 2.70
CA VAL A 80 19.98 -25.70 4.08
C VAL A 80 20.04 -27.23 4.20
N GLY A 81 19.24 -27.94 3.41
CA GLY A 81 19.11 -29.41 3.47
C GLY A 81 20.41 -30.20 3.18
N GLN A 82 21.44 -29.54 2.67
CA GLN A 82 22.79 -30.11 2.49
C GLN A 82 23.73 -29.82 3.68
N ALA A 83 23.28 -29.13 4.71
CA ALA A 83 24.07 -28.83 5.88
C ALA A 83 23.98 -30.02 6.86
N THR A 84 25.07 -30.75 7.07
CA THR A 84 25.12 -32.00 7.84
C THR A 84 24.95 -31.83 9.35
N ASN A 85 25.05 -30.59 9.86
CA ASN A 85 25.07 -30.33 11.33
C ASN A 85 24.02 -29.27 11.75
N SER A 86 22.95 -29.06 11.00
CA SER A 86 21.92 -28.08 11.35
C SER A 86 20.53 -28.72 11.41
N THR A 87 19.73 -28.27 12.35
CA THR A 87 18.31 -28.65 12.46
C THR A 87 17.49 -27.57 11.75
N LEU A 88 16.68 -27.99 10.78
CA LEU A 88 15.77 -27.10 10.07
C LEU A 88 14.38 -27.12 10.73
N HIS A 89 13.95 -25.97 11.22
CA HIS A 89 12.58 -25.75 11.68
C HIS A 89 11.83 -24.96 10.63
N LYS A 90 10.78 -25.55 10.07
CA LYS A 90 9.92 -24.88 9.08
C LYS A 90 8.67 -24.35 9.76
N VAL A 91 8.44 -23.04 9.64
CA VAL A 91 7.19 -22.40 10.02
C VAL A 91 6.49 -21.95 8.72
N VAL A 92 5.26 -22.38 8.54
CA VAL A 92 4.43 -21.97 7.39
C VAL A 92 3.24 -21.21 7.93
N ILE A 93 3.08 -19.98 7.46
CA ILE A 93 1.90 -19.16 7.77
C ILE A 93 0.95 -19.31 6.58
N SER A 94 -0.24 -19.82 6.84
CA SER A 94 -1.25 -19.99 5.79
C SER A 94 -1.90 -18.67 5.39
N PRO A 95 -2.41 -18.54 4.14
CA PRO A 95 -3.19 -17.37 3.71
C PRO A 95 -4.35 -17.05 4.66
N ALA A 96 -5.01 -18.07 5.21
CA ALA A 96 -6.08 -17.90 6.18
C ALA A 96 -5.60 -17.24 7.50
N GLN A 97 -4.41 -17.62 7.99
CA GLN A 97 -3.82 -16.99 9.18
C GLN A 97 -3.44 -15.53 8.91
N VAL A 98 -2.92 -15.22 7.72
CA VAL A 98 -2.61 -13.83 7.32
C VAL A 98 -3.89 -13.01 7.26
N ARG A 99 -4.95 -13.55 6.67
CA ARG A 99 -6.28 -12.89 6.61
C ARG A 99 -6.84 -12.64 8.02
N GLN A 100 -6.77 -13.62 8.90
CA GLN A 100 -7.24 -13.50 10.29
C GLN A 100 -6.42 -12.49 11.10
N SER A 101 -5.15 -12.25 10.75
CA SER A 101 -4.32 -11.27 11.45
C SER A 101 -4.77 -9.82 11.27
N GLY A 102 -5.53 -9.54 10.20
CA GLY A 102 -5.96 -8.20 9.84
C GLY A 102 -4.84 -7.29 9.34
N LEU A 103 -3.66 -7.83 9.02
CA LEU A 103 -2.54 -7.05 8.49
C LEU A 103 -2.72 -6.66 7.02
N LEU A 104 -3.52 -7.44 6.31
CA LEU A 104 -3.84 -7.19 4.89
C LEU A 104 -5.32 -6.91 4.70
N LYS A 105 -5.61 -6.12 3.70
CA LYS A 105 -6.96 -5.89 3.19
C LYS A 105 -7.58 -7.20 2.69
N ASP A 106 -8.87 -7.32 2.83
CA ASP A 106 -9.61 -8.51 2.42
C ASP A 106 -9.73 -8.61 0.91
N ARG A 107 -9.85 -7.46 0.23
CA ARG A 107 -10.25 -7.40 -1.16
C ARG A 107 -9.52 -6.32 -1.96
N ILE A 108 -9.20 -6.66 -3.21
CA ILE A 108 -8.80 -5.72 -4.27
C ILE A 108 -9.92 -5.71 -5.30
N VAL A 109 -10.48 -4.55 -5.58
CA VAL A 109 -11.50 -4.36 -6.59
C VAL A 109 -10.92 -3.59 -7.77
N ILE A 110 -10.94 -4.20 -8.95
CA ILE A 110 -10.43 -3.61 -10.20
C ILE A 110 -11.62 -3.17 -11.05
N THR A 111 -11.77 -1.87 -11.20
CA THR A 111 -12.83 -1.23 -11.98
C THR A 111 -12.34 -0.87 -13.38
N TYR A 112 -13.07 -1.27 -14.40
CA TYR A 112 -12.77 -1.00 -15.80
C TYR A 112 -14.05 -0.73 -16.60
N PRO A 113 -14.01 0.05 -17.71
CA PRO A 113 -15.17 0.25 -18.58
C PRO A 113 -15.41 -0.97 -19.46
N GLU A 114 -16.67 -1.34 -19.75
CA GLU A 114 -17.00 -2.40 -20.70
C GLU A 114 -16.47 -2.10 -22.11
N ASP A 115 -16.65 -0.86 -22.56
CA ASP A 115 -16.08 -0.36 -23.83
C ASP A 115 -15.20 0.86 -23.58
N PRO A 116 -13.98 0.96 -24.17
CA PRO A 116 -13.15 2.15 -24.08
C PRO A 116 -13.78 3.32 -24.83
N ILE A 117 -14.65 4.06 -24.18
CA ILE A 117 -15.32 5.26 -24.70
C ILE A 117 -14.28 6.37 -24.90
N LYS A 118 -14.43 7.17 -25.96
CA LYS A 118 -13.48 8.19 -26.41
C LYS A 118 -13.11 9.29 -25.39
N HIS A 119 -13.78 9.37 -24.25
CA HIS A 119 -13.48 10.24 -23.10
C HIS A 119 -13.70 9.50 -21.77
N GLY A 120 -13.61 8.17 -21.78
CA GLY A 120 -13.91 7.33 -20.63
C GLY A 120 -12.96 7.51 -19.46
N ASP A 121 -11.73 7.97 -19.70
CA ASP A 121 -10.72 8.18 -18.67
C ASP A 121 -11.13 9.23 -17.62
N MET A 122 -11.74 10.35 -18.04
CA MET A 122 -12.21 11.38 -17.12
C MET A 122 -13.47 10.95 -16.35
N ALA A 123 -14.32 10.13 -16.94
CA ALA A 123 -15.47 9.54 -16.24
C ALA A 123 -14.99 8.54 -15.17
N VAL A 124 -14.00 7.73 -15.52
CA VAL A 124 -13.34 6.80 -14.57
C VAL A 124 -12.63 7.57 -13.46
N LEU A 125 -11.97 8.71 -13.77
CA LEU A 125 -11.35 9.58 -12.76
C LEU A 125 -12.40 10.15 -11.80
N GLN A 126 -13.58 10.55 -12.28
CA GLN A 126 -14.66 10.98 -11.41
C GLN A 126 -15.13 9.87 -10.45
N ALA A 127 -15.32 8.64 -10.97
CA ALA A 127 -15.69 7.50 -10.15
C ALA A 127 -14.61 7.16 -9.11
N ALA A 128 -13.34 7.21 -9.49
CA ALA A 128 -12.22 7.02 -8.58
C ALA A 128 -12.13 8.11 -7.50
N THR A 129 -12.47 9.35 -7.87
CA THR A 129 -12.51 10.49 -6.93
C THR A 129 -13.63 10.31 -5.92
N ASP A 130 -14.82 9.89 -6.35
CA ASP A 130 -15.94 9.60 -5.46
C ASP A 130 -15.60 8.51 -4.46
N GLU A 131 -15.02 7.41 -4.92
CA GLU A 131 -14.61 6.31 -4.08
C GLU A 131 -13.56 6.74 -3.04
N TRP A 132 -12.55 7.49 -3.48
CA TRP A 132 -11.55 8.05 -2.57
C TRP A 132 -12.16 8.98 -1.52
N GLN A 133 -13.09 9.87 -1.92
CA GLN A 133 -13.78 10.75 -0.98
C GLN A 133 -14.62 9.95 0.03
N ASP A 134 -15.30 8.90 -0.41
CA ASP A 134 -16.09 8.06 0.47
C ASP A 134 -15.19 7.33 1.46
N LYS A 135 -14.03 6.82 1.04
CA LYS A 135 -13.03 6.26 1.96
C LYS A 135 -12.53 7.29 2.97
N CYS A 136 -12.27 8.53 2.55
CA CYS A 136 -11.90 9.60 3.49
C CYS A 136 -12.95 9.83 4.57
N LYS A 137 -14.25 9.83 4.21
CA LYS A 137 -15.35 9.99 5.14
C LYS A 137 -15.47 8.82 6.10
N HIS A 138 -15.41 7.60 5.57
CA HIS A 138 -15.52 6.38 6.35
C HIS A 138 -14.36 6.24 7.35
N TRP A 139 -13.12 6.50 6.91
CA TRP A 139 -11.95 6.51 7.80
C TRP A 139 -12.05 7.58 8.88
N TYR A 140 -12.50 8.80 8.52
CA TYR A 140 -12.68 9.86 9.49
C TYR A 140 -13.69 9.45 10.56
N GLN A 141 -14.88 8.94 10.15
CA GLN A 141 -15.91 8.50 11.07
C GLN A 141 -15.41 7.36 11.97
N TYR A 142 -14.82 6.32 11.38
CA TYR A 142 -14.32 5.18 12.14
C TYR A 142 -13.25 5.58 13.15
N THR A 143 -12.25 6.34 12.73
CA THR A 143 -11.16 6.74 13.63
C THR A 143 -11.62 7.69 14.73
N TYR A 144 -12.59 8.56 14.43
CA TYR A 144 -13.21 9.41 15.44
C TYR A 144 -13.95 8.59 16.50
N GLU A 145 -14.81 7.66 16.08
CA GLU A 145 -15.58 6.81 16.99
C GLU A 145 -14.70 5.88 17.83
N GLN A 146 -13.60 5.40 17.27
CA GLN A 146 -12.67 4.47 17.92
C GLN A 146 -11.52 5.18 18.66
N HIS A 147 -11.47 6.50 18.66
CA HIS A 147 -10.42 7.31 19.25
C HIS A 147 -9.00 7.01 18.68
N TYR A 148 -8.92 6.64 17.42
CA TYR A 148 -7.65 6.52 16.68
C TYR A 148 -7.25 7.84 16.05
N THR A 149 -5.98 7.96 15.72
CA THR A 149 -5.54 9.07 14.85
C THR A 149 -6.12 8.86 13.45
N ASN A 150 -6.70 9.92 12.87
CA ASN A 150 -7.32 9.86 11.55
C ASN A 150 -6.37 9.25 10.50
N VAL A 151 -6.88 8.26 9.78
CA VAL A 151 -6.27 7.77 8.55
C VAL A 151 -6.71 8.70 7.43
N ASN A 152 -5.78 9.43 6.86
CA ASN A 152 -6.04 10.28 5.70
C ASN A 152 -5.69 9.50 4.42
N PRO A 153 -6.67 8.89 3.71
CA PRO A 153 -6.41 8.08 2.53
C PRO A 153 -5.71 8.85 1.42
N VAL A 154 -4.77 8.21 0.75
CA VAL A 154 -4.05 8.76 -0.40
C VAL A 154 -4.66 8.22 -1.68
N PHE A 155 -4.99 9.12 -2.60
CA PHE A 155 -5.34 8.80 -3.96
C PHE A 155 -4.08 8.78 -4.82
N VAL A 156 -3.75 7.64 -5.38
CA VAL A 156 -2.54 7.42 -6.16
C VAL A 156 -2.88 7.41 -7.65
N ILE A 157 -2.28 8.31 -8.43
CA ILE A 157 -2.61 8.49 -9.85
C ILE A 157 -1.37 8.22 -10.70
N GLN A 158 -1.43 7.16 -11.48
CA GLN A 158 -0.40 6.83 -12.46
C GLN A 158 -0.66 7.56 -13.76
N VAL A 159 0.31 8.36 -14.20
CA VAL A 159 0.24 9.14 -15.43
C VAL A 159 1.20 8.61 -16.48
N CYS A 160 0.92 8.91 -17.75
CA CYS A 160 1.79 8.56 -18.86
C CYS A 160 3.11 9.33 -18.80
N ALA A 161 4.21 8.69 -19.19
CA ALA A 161 5.47 9.40 -19.40
C ALA A 161 5.31 10.44 -20.50
N GLY A 162 5.95 11.60 -20.33
CA GLY A 162 5.90 12.65 -21.33
C GLY A 162 6.82 12.38 -22.52
N SER A 163 6.41 12.82 -23.67
CA SER A 163 7.20 12.78 -24.89
C SER A 163 7.89 14.14 -25.15
N GLY A 164 9.14 14.09 -25.64
CA GLY A 164 9.93 15.29 -25.91
C GLY A 164 10.23 16.11 -24.64
N THR A 165 9.76 17.35 -24.57
CA THR A 165 9.96 18.27 -23.45
C THR A 165 8.82 18.23 -22.41
N LYS A 166 7.75 17.48 -22.70
CA LYS A 166 6.61 17.38 -21.78
C LYS A 166 6.96 16.53 -20.58
N VAL A 167 6.52 16.96 -19.41
CA VAL A 167 6.65 16.15 -18.16
C VAL A 167 5.77 14.91 -18.25
N SER A 168 4.56 15.02 -18.76
CA SER A 168 3.60 13.93 -18.93
C SER A 168 2.80 14.10 -20.21
N ASP A 169 2.40 13.01 -20.85
CA ASP A 169 1.42 13.03 -21.95
C ASP A 169 -0.03 13.02 -21.44
N THR A 170 -0.25 12.67 -20.16
CA THR A 170 -1.52 12.94 -19.47
C THR A 170 -1.59 14.42 -19.12
N ASP A 171 -2.70 15.08 -19.39
CA ASP A 171 -2.93 16.47 -19.00
C ASP A 171 -3.15 16.56 -17.48
N LEU A 172 -2.12 17.04 -16.79
CA LEU A 172 -2.13 17.10 -15.33
C LEU A 172 -3.04 18.22 -14.80
N ASP A 173 -3.19 19.31 -15.56
CA ASP A 173 -4.09 20.41 -15.19
C ASP A 173 -5.54 19.94 -15.24
N ASP A 174 -5.93 19.22 -16.30
CA ASP A 174 -7.28 18.66 -16.43
C ASP A 174 -7.55 17.59 -15.35
N VAL A 175 -6.56 16.76 -15.02
CA VAL A 175 -6.70 15.76 -13.94
C VAL A 175 -6.99 16.43 -12.60
N ILE A 176 -6.21 17.41 -12.20
CA ILE A 176 -6.40 18.11 -10.93
C ILE A 176 -7.71 18.90 -10.94
N ALA A 177 -7.99 19.64 -12.01
CA ALA A 177 -9.25 20.39 -12.16
C ALA A 177 -10.46 19.46 -12.00
N LYS A 178 -10.43 18.27 -12.61
CA LYS A 178 -11.54 17.32 -12.54
C LYS A 178 -11.74 16.75 -11.13
N ILE A 179 -10.66 16.50 -10.40
CA ILE A 179 -10.72 16.05 -9.00
C ILE A 179 -11.31 17.17 -8.14
N GLU A 180 -10.83 18.41 -8.26
CA GLU A 180 -11.34 19.55 -7.50
C GLU A 180 -12.82 19.83 -7.80
N GLU A 181 -13.20 19.80 -9.08
CA GLU A 181 -14.60 19.90 -9.49
C GLU A 181 -15.48 18.85 -8.79
N ARG A 182 -14.98 17.60 -8.73
CA ARG A 182 -15.74 16.50 -8.14
C ARG A 182 -15.77 16.55 -6.62
N MET A 183 -14.70 17.03 -5.99
CA MET A 183 -14.67 17.26 -4.54
C MET A 183 -15.58 18.43 -4.13
N GLY A 184 -15.75 19.43 -4.99
CA GLY A 184 -16.39 20.71 -4.66
C GLY A 184 -15.52 21.60 -3.76
N ASP A 185 -14.21 21.33 -3.70
CA ASP A 185 -13.21 22.07 -2.90
C ASP A 185 -11.85 22.02 -3.62
N SER A 186 -10.98 22.99 -3.33
CA SER A 186 -9.64 23.06 -3.92
C SER A 186 -8.57 22.51 -2.99
N PHE A 187 -7.52 21.92 -3.60
CA PHE A 187 -6.38 21.43 -2.84
C PHE A 187 -5.59 22.56 -2.18
N LYS A 188 -5.11 22.28 -0.97
CA LYS A 188 -4.20 23.15 -0.23
C LYS A 188 -2.75 22.82 -0.57
N GLU A 189 -1.84 23.69 -0.16
CA GLU A 189 -0.42 23.49 -0.35
C GLU A 189 0.06 22.17 0.28
N ASN A 190 0.87 21.41 -0.47
CA ASN A 190 1.40 20.09 -0.11
C ASN A 190 0.37 18.95 0.02
N GLU A 191 -0.88 19.13 -0.36
CA GLU A 191 -1.85 18.05 -0.45
C GLU A 191 -1.68 17.20 -1.71
N VAL A 192 -1.17 17.82 -2.79
CA VAL A 192 -0.81 17.16 -4.06
C VAL A 192 0.70 17.14 -4.20
N VAL A 193 1.28 15.97 -4.45
CA VAL A 193 2.71 15.79 -4.64
C VAL A 193 3.00 14.90 -5.85
N HIS A 194 4.25 14.87 -6.32
CA HIS A 194 4.66 13.95 -7.38
C HIS A 194 5.99 13.27 -7.07
N THR A 195 6.20 12.11 -7.71
CA THR A 195 7.44 11.32 -7.58
C THR A 195 8.19 11.20 -8.92
N PHE A 196 8.13 12.22 -9.79
CA PHE A 196 8.70 12.16 -11.15
C PHE A 196 10.21 12.35 -11.14
N GLY A 197 10.98 11.30 -10.99
CA GLY A 197 12.42 11.22 -11.20
C GLY A 197 13.20 12.49 -10.80
N SER A 198 13.94 13.06 -11.74
CA SER A 198 14.74 14.28 -11.55
C SER A 198 13.96 15.60 -11.67
N THR A 199 12.65 15.54 -11.77
CA THR A 199 11.80 16.73 -11.90
C THR A 199 11.65 17.40 -10.54
N GLY A 200 11.91 18.71 -10.47
CA GLY A 200 11.66 19.51 -9.26
C GLY A 200 10.19 19.81 -9.05
N THR A 201 9.90 20.88 -8.33
CA THR A 201 8.53 21.36 -8.11
C THR A 201 7.84 21.72 -9.42
N LEU A 202 6.60 21.30 -9.59
CA LEU A 202 5.76 21.61 -10.75
C LEU A 202 4.69 22.63 -10.37
N SER A 203 4.19 23.35 -11.39
CA SER A 203 2.95 24.13 -11.30
C SER A 203 1.89 23.39 -12.11
N ILE A 204 0.83 22.92 -11.45
CA ILE A 204 -0.27 22.16 -12.06
C ILE A 204 -1.57 22.81 -11.60
N HIS A 205 -2.41 23.24 -12.54
CA HIS A 205 -3.71 23.89 -12.26
C HIS A 205 -3.60 25.03 -11.21
N GLY A 206 -2.50 25.79 -11.29
CA GLY A 206 -2.22 26.88 -10.33
C GLY A 206 -1.70 26.44 -8.96
N LEU A 207 -1.60 25.14 -8.70
CA LEU A 207 -1.03 24.59 -7.46
C LEU A 207 0.48 24.44 -7.59
N THR A 208 1.18 24.65 -6.47
CA THR A 208 2.58 24.27 -6.31
C THR A 208 2.63 22.80 -5.89
N VAL A 209 3.10 21.92 -6.79
CA VAL A 209 3.16 20.47 -6.59
C VAL A 209 4.64 20.06 -6.40
N PRO A 210 5.09 19.83 -5.16
CA PRO A 210 6.47 19.48 -4.88
C PRO A 210 6.77 18.02 -5.22
N HIS A 211 8.06 17.74 -5.50
CA HIS A 211 8.59 16.38 -5.54
C HIS A 211 8.70 15.80 -4.14
N ILE A 212 8.39 14.51 -4.01
CA ILE A 212 8.59 13.74 -2.78
C ILE A 212 9.24 12.39 -3.09
N GLU A 213 10.07 11.91 -2.19
CA GLU A 213 10.58 10.54 -2.27
C GLU A 213 9.47 9.54 -1.87
N PRO A 214 9.33 8.41 -2.60
CA PRO A 214 8.29 7.42 -2.31
C PRO A 214 8.23 6.95 -0.85
N SER A 215 9.37 6.84 -0.18
CA SER A 215 9.46 6.42 1.23
C SER A 215 8.87 7.41 2.24
N GLU A 216 8.72 8.68 1.85
CA GLU A 216 8.25 9.76 2.73
C GLU A 216 6.72 9.95 2.67
N ILE A 217 6.05 9.38 1.65
CA ILE A 217 4.60 9.56 1.41
C ILE A 217 3.78 9.08 2.61
N ALA A 218 4.14 7.94 3.19
CA ALA A 218 3.36 7.34 4.28
C ALA A 218 3.35 8.20 5.54
N GLU A 219 4.44 8.92 5.81
CA GLU A 219 4.63 9.70 7.04
C GLU A 219 3.98 11.08 6.97
N ASP A 220 3.96 11.71 5.78
CA ASP A 220 3.33 13.02 5.63
C ASP A 220 1.82 12.91 5.44
N ARG A 221 1.08 13.10 6.52
CA ARG A 221 -0.38 12.98 6.54
C ARG A 221 -1.12 14.10 5.82
N ARG A 222 -0.44 15.18 5.40
CA ARG A 222 -1.03 16.24 4.57
C ARG A 222 -1.26 15.76 3.14
N ILE A 223 -0.46 14.82 2.67
CA ILE A 223 -0.54 14.29 1.31
C ILE A 223 -1.87 13.54 1.13
N ARG A 224 -2.62 13.97 0.13
CA ARG A 224 -3.90 13.41 -0.26
C ARG A 224 -3.87 12.80 -1.66
N VAL A 225 -3.08 13.39 -2.58
CA VAL A 225 -2.93 12.92 -3.96
C VAL A 225 -1.46 12.78 -4.31
N VAL A 226 -1.10 11.66 -4.92
CA VAL A 226 0.26 11.38 -5.41
C VAL A 226 0.23 11.10 -6.90
N LEU A 227 0.91 11.93 -7.68
CA LEU A 227 1.12 11.71 -9.12
C LEU A 227 2.44 10.96 -9.33
N PHE A 228 2.41 9.84 -10.05
CA PHE A 228 3.60 9.05 -10.32
C PHE A 228 3.62 8.47 -11.74
N LYS A 229 4.78 7.99 -12.20
CA LYS A 229 4.94 7.30 -13.50
C LYS A 229 5.26 5.81 -13.32
N GLU A 230 6.44 5.50 -12.81
CA GLU A 230 6.92 4.12 -12.68
C GLU A 230 7.61 3.82 -11.33
N ASN A 231 7.97 4.84 -10.57
CA ASN A 231 8.89 4.72 -9.44
C ASN A 231 8.25 4.30 -8.09
N LEU A 232 6.97 3.99 -8.05
CA LEU A 232 6.34 3.44 -6.84
C LEU A 232 6.48 1.91 -6.71
N SER A 233 7.12 1.23 -7.68
CA SER A 233 7.29 -0.23 -7.64
C SER A 233 8.33 -0.72 -6.62
N THR A 234 9.28 0.14 -6.21
CA THR A 234 10.35 -0.22 -5.26
C THR A 234 10.49 0.82 -4.15
N GLY A 235 10.70 0.34 -2.91
CA GLY A 235 10.94 1.21 -1.77
C GLY A 235 9.72 1.96 -1.21
N TRP A 236 8.56 1.83 -1.83
CA TRP A 236 7.32 2.45 -1.39
C TRP A 236 6.49 1.50 -0.52
N ASP A 237 5.99 2.00 0.58
CA ASP A 237 5.06 1.32 1.48
C ASP A 237 4.13 2.37 2.10
N CYS A 238 2.88 2.42 1.63
CA CYS A 238 1.91 3.39 2.11
C CYS A 238 0.54 2.70 2.33
N PRO A 239 0.28 2.16 3.53
CA PRO A 239 -0.97 1.46 3.83
C PRO A 239 -2.24 2.31 3.64
N ARG A 240 -2.12 3.64 3.73
CA ARG A 240 -3.24 4.57 3.49
C ARG A 240 -3.49 4.89 2.01
N ALA A 241 -2.69 4.33 1.08
CA ALA A 241 -2.96 4.37 -0.36
C ALA A 241 -3.98 3.29 -0.72
N GLU A 242 -5.25 3.62 -0.73
CA GLU A 242 -6.36 2.67 -0.87
C GLU A 242 -7.12 2.82 -2.18
N THR A 243 -6.93 3.94 -2.87
CA THR A 243 -7.53 4.21 -4.17
C THR A 243 -6.42 4.55 -5.17
N MET A 244 -6.42 3.86 -6.29
CA MET A 244 -5.48 4.09 -7.38
C MET A 244 -6.22 4.23 -8.70
N MET A 245 -5.72 5.10 -9.57
CA MET A 245 -6.10 5.16 -10.98
C MET A 245 -4.87 5.15 -11.87
N SER A 246 -4.94 4.46 -13.02
CA SER A 246 -3.85 4.46 -14.00
C SER A 246 -4.33 4.96 -15.35
N PHE A 247 -3.72 6.04 -15.86
CA PHE A 247 -3.90 6.53 -17.23
C PHE A 247 -3.05 5.77 -18.26
N ARG A 248 -2.23 4.82 -17.82
CA ARG A 248 -1.43 4.00 -18.75
C ARG A 248 -2.28 2.94 -19.42
N ARG A 249 -1.93 2.64 -20.66
CA ARG A 249 -2.55 1.52 -21.40
C ARG A 249 -2.06 0.19 -20.87
N ALA A 250 -2.83 -0.86 -21.12
CA ALA A 250 -2.68 -2.22 -20.58
C ALA A 250 -1.46 -2.99 -21.12
N GLU A 251 -0.26 -2.49 -20.92
CA GLU A 251 0.97 -3.13 -21.44
C GLU A 251 1.73 -3.94 -20.39
N ASP A 252 1.44 -3.76 -19.09
CA ASP A 252 2.22 -4.39 -18.01
C ASP A 252 1.35 -4.81 -16.80
N ALA A 253 0.70 -5.97 -16.93
CA ALA A 253 -0.07 -6.57 -15.87
C ALA A 253 0.78 -6.88 -14.62
N THR A 254 2.02 -7.30 -14.81
CA THR A 254 2.97 -7.63 -13.73
C THR A 254 3.29 -6.39 -12.88
N TYR A 255 3.50 -5.24 -13.52
CA TYR A 255 3.77 -3.99 -12.82
C TYR A 255 2.57 -3.56 -11.94
N ILE A 256 1.36 -3.63 -12.50
CA ILE A 256 0.12 -3.33 -11.76
C ILE A 256 -0.05 -4.27 -10.56
N ALA A 257 0.17 -5.57 -10.76
CA ALA A 257 0.10 -6.56 -9.68
C ALA A 257 1.11 -6.29 -8.55
N GLN A 258 2.36 -5.94 -8.90
CA GLN A 258 3.38 -5.58 -7.91
C GLN A 258 3.03 -4.33 -7.10
N LEU A 259 2.42 -3.33 -7.74
CA LEU A 259 1.99 -2.11 -7.10
C LEU A 259 0.83 -2.36 -6.14
N LEU A 260 -0.18 -3.11 -6.58
CA LEU A 260 -1.32 -3.51 -5.75
C LEU A 260 -0.88 -4.31 -4.53
N GLY A 261 0.07 -5.22 -4.67
CA GLY A 261 0.64 -5.98 -3.56
C GLY A 261 1.23 -5.13 -2.44
N ARG A 262 1.54 -3.84 -2.70
CA ARG A 262 2.00 -2.88 -1.69
C ARG A 262 0.87 -2.06 -1.06
N MET A 263 -0.26 -1.94 -1.75
CA MET A 263 -1.43 -1.20 -1.28
C MET A 263 -2.34 -2.02 -0.36
N VAL A 264 -2.20 -3.35 -0.37
CA VAL A 264 -3.08 -4.25 0.40
C VAL A 264 -2.82 -4.28 1.91
N ARG A 265 -1.91 -3.49 2.43
CA ARG A 265 -1.68 -3.39 3.87
C ARG A 265 -2.74 -2.54 4.55
N THR A 266 -3.13 -2.91 5.76
CA THR A 266 -4.12 -2.13 6.53
C THR A 266 -3.44 -0.98 7.28
N PRO A 267 -4.00 0.24 7.26
CA PRO A 267 -3.39 1.42 7.89
C PRO A 267 -3.22 1.27 9.41
N LEU A 268 -4.15 0.61 10.08
CA LEU A 268 -4.15 0.41 11.54
C LEU A 268 -3.60 -0.95 11.96
N GLN A 269 -3.07 -1.76 11.01
CA GLN A 269 -2.58 -3.12 11.26
C GLN A 269 -3.64 -4.03 11.91
N CYS A 270 -4.90 -3.76 11.67
CA CYS A 270 -6.03 -4.54 12.13
C CYS A 270 -7.17 -4.48 11.13
N HIS A 271 -8.06 -5.46 11.21
CA HIS A 271 -9.27 -5.53 10.40
C HIS A 271 -10.35 -4.60 10.98
N VAL A 272 -11.04 -3.87 10.13
CA VAL A 272 -12.18 -3.02 10.51
C VAL A 272 -13.47 -3.85 10.44
N LEU A 273 -14.03 -4.20 11.59
CA LEU A 273 -15.18 -5.11 11.68
C LEU A 273 -16.54 -4.44 11.42
N VAL A 274 -16.61 -3.12 11.53
CA VAL A 274 -17.88 -2.38 11.46
C VAL A 274 -18.13 -1.75 10.10
N ASP A 275 -17.13 -1.74 9.22
CA ASP A 275 -17.21 -1.16 7.90
C ASP A 275 -16.30 -1.90 6.90
N ASP A 276 -16.88 -2.82 6.17
CA ASP A 276 -16.16 -3.65 5.19
C ASP A 276 -15.49 -2.83 4.07
N SER A 277 -16.04 -1.64 3.76
CA SER A 277 -15.45 -0.76 2.74
C SER A 277 -14.06 -0.25 3.10
N LEU A 278 -13.67 -0.28 4.38
CA LEU A 278 -12.34 0.08 4.85
C LEU A 278 -11.32 -1.07 4.74
N ASN A 279 -11.77 -2.28 4.39
CA ASN A 279 -10.93 -3.45 4.21
C ASN A 279 -10.67 -3.77 2.74
N ASP A 280 -10.91 -2.87 1.82
CA ASP A 280 -10.62 -3.07 0.40
C ASP A 280 -9.68 -2.00 -0.19
N VAL A 281 -9.09 -2.34 -1.33
CA VAL A 281 -8.31 -1.45 -2.19
C VAL A 281 -9.03 -1.35 -3.53
N ARG A 282 -9.15 -0.15 -4.07
CA ARG A 282 -9.80 0.13 -5.34
C ARG A 282 -8.81 0.59 -6.40
N LEU A 283 -8.84 -0.09 -7.55
CA LEU A 283 -8.03 0.24 -8.71
C LEU A 283 -8.93 0.55 -9.91
N PHE A 284 -8.71 1.68 -10.55
CA PHE A 284 -9.47 2.16 -11.69
C PHE A 284 -8.60 2.16 -12.95
N LEU A 285 -9.03 1.43 -13.99
CA LEU A 285 -8.26 1.16 -15.20
C LEU A 285 -9.06 1.51 -16.47
N PRO A 286 -9.08 2.80 -16.91
CA PRO A 286 -9.92 3.26 -18.03
C PRO A 286 -9.58 2.63 -19.37
N TYR A 287 -8.36 2.13 -19.56
CA TYR A 287 -7.90 1.57 -20.83
C TYR A 287 -7.76 0.04 -20.82
N PHE A 288 -8.32 -0.61 -19.81
CA PHE A 288 -8.32 -2.06 -19.70
C PHE A 288 -9.69 -2.63 -20.09
N ASN A 289 -9.68 -3.82 -20.64
CA ASN A 289 -10.87 -4.63 -20.86
C ASN A 289 -10.87 -5.84 -19.91
N GLN A 290 -11.95 -6.57 -19.89
CA GLN A 290 -12.10 -7.77 -19.04
C GLN A 290 -10.94 -8.77 -19.19
N GLU A 291 -10.48 -9.03 -20.42
CA GLU A 291 -9.38 -9.98 -20.67
C GLU A 291 -8.06 -9.50 -20.03
N THR A 292 -7.78 -8.21 -20.11
CA THR A 292 -6.54 -7.64 -19.56
C THR A 292 -6.58 -7.54 -18.03
N VAL A 293 -7.77 -7.24 -17.48
CA VAL A 293 -8.00 -7.27 -16.03
C VAL A 293 -7.82 -8.69 -15.51
N GLN A 294 -8.33 -9.71 -16.24
CA GLN A 294 -8.11 -11.12 -15.88
C GLN A 294 -6.62 -11.47 -15.82
N LYS A 295 -5.79 -10.95 -16.73
CA LYS A 295 -4.32 -11.15 -16.67
C LYS A 295 -3.69 -10.51 -15.42
N VAL A 296 -4.17 -9.35 -14.97
CA VAL A 296 -3.71 -8.75 -13.70
C VAL A 296 -4.10 -9.63 -12.51
N ILE A 297 -5.33 -10.15 -12.52
CA ILE A 297 -5.82 -11.07 -11.48
C ILE A 297 -4.98 -12.34 -11.47
N ASP A 298 -4.75 -12.94 -12.63
CA ASP A 298 -3.95 -14.16 -12.76
C ASP A 298 -2.50 -13.94 -12.29
N GLU A 299 -1.90 -12.80 -12.61
CA GLU A 299 -0.55 -12.45 -12.16
C GLU A 299 -0.48 -12.23 -10.63
N LEU A 300 -1.50 -11.60 -10.05
CA LEU A 300 -1.62 -11.48 -8.59
C LEU A 300 -1.74 -12.85 -7.92
N GLN A 301 -2.46 -13.78 -8.53
CA GLN A 301 -2.68 -15.14 -8.02
C GLN A 301 -1.53 -16.10 -8.33
N ALA A 302 -0.75 -15.83 -9.37
CA ALA A 302 0.40 -16.64 -9.79
C ALA A 302 1.62 -16.56 -8.87
N THR A 303 1.51 -15.88 -7.73
CA THR A 303 2.59 -15.77 -6.76
C THR A 303 3.05 -17.17 -6.34
N GLU A 304 4.37 -17.44 -6.44
CA GLU A 304 5.02 -18.74 -6.14
C GLU A 304 4.80 -19.21 -4.69
N GLY A 305 3.64 -19.32 -4.19
CA GLY A 305 3.36 -19.69 -2.79
C GLY A 305 1.93 -20.16 -2.55
N GLY A 306 1.10 -20.18 -3.58
CA GLY A 306 -0.31 -20.56 -3.47
C GLY A 306 -1.24 -19.34 -3.35
N GLU A 307 -2.45 -19.54 -2.87
CA GLU A 307 -3.46 -18.50 -2.73
C GLU A 307 -2.95 -17.24 -2.02
N ILE A 308 -3.18 -16.09 -2.64
CA ILE A 308 -2.99 -14.82 -1.93
C ILE A 308 -4.08 -14.67 -0.85
N PRO A 309 -3.76 -14.03 0.30
CA PRO A 309 -4.75 -13.83 1.36
C PRO A 309 -5.89 -12.90 0.98
N THR A 310 -5.69 -12.04 -0.01
CA THR A 310 -6.62 -10.99 -0.45
C THR A 310 -7.42 -11.49 -1.66
N VAL A 311 -8.75 -11.33 -1.65
CA VAL A 311 -9.62 -11.64 -2.77
C VAL A 311 -9.46 -10.56 -3.84
N VAL A 312 -9.42 -10.95 -5.12
CA VAL A 312 -9.32 -10.00 -6.25
C VAL A 312 -10.55 -10.14 -7.14
N ASP A 313 -11.30 -9.07 -7.28
CA ASP A 313 -12.53 -8.99 -8.06
C ASP A 313 -12.39 -7.96 -9.19
N GLY A 314 -12.90 -8.28 -10.37
CA GLY A 314 -13.06 -7.34 -11.49
C GLY A 314 -14.50 -6.85 -11.56
N GLU A 315 -14.71 -5.55 -11.63
CA GLU A 315 -16.04 -4.94 -11.75
C GLU A 315 -16.11 -4.01 -12.97
N SER A 316 -17.17 -4.16 -13.77
CA SER A 316 -17.44 -3.24 -14.88
C SER A 316 -17.89 -1.88 -14.35
N LEU A 317 -17.40 -0.79 -14.96
CA LEU A 317 -17.80 0.57 -14.57
C LEU A 317 -19.30 0.83 -14.79
N GLU A 318 -19.90 0.23 -15.81
CA GLU A 318 -21.35 0.37 -16.09
C GLU A 318 -22.17 -0.27 -14.98
N ASP A 319 -21.84 -1.45 -14.54
CA ASP A 319 -22.45 -2.13 -13.41
C ASP A 319 -22.29 -1.29 -12.14
N GLN A 320 -21.09 -0.76 -11.90
CA GLN A 320 -20.83 0.12 -10.78
C GLN A 320 -21.58 1.46 -10.87
N THR A 321 -21.71 2.04 -12.05
CA THR A 321 -22.44 3.31 -12.20
C THR A 321 -23.89 3.14 -11.79
N TYR A 322 -24.52 2.03 -12.10
CA TYR A 322 -25.87 1.72 -11.68
C TYR A 322 -25.97 1.42 -10.18
N ASP A 323 -25.14 0.55 -9.66
CA ASP A 323 -25.14 0.14 -8.27
C ASP A 323 -24.56 1.23 -7.35
N THR A 324 -23.54 1.95 -7.76
CA THR A 324 -22.98 3.05 -6.98
C THR A 324 -23.97 4.21 -6.89
N TRP A 325 -24.72 4.53 -7.94
CA TRP A 325 -25.79 5.53 -7.86
C TRP A 325 -26.92 5.08 -6.92
N SER A 326 -27.31 3.82 -6.95
CA SER A 326 -28.34 3.27 -6.05
C SER A 326 -27.86 3.16 -4.61
N VAL A 327 -26.62 2.72 -4.40
CA VAL A 327 -25.97 2.65 -3.07
C VAL A 327 -25.74 4.04 -2.49
N HIS A 328 -25.24 5.01 -3.27
CA HIS A 328 -25.10 6.39 -2.82
C HIS A 328 -26.45 7.01 -2.45
N ASN A 329 -27.49 6.78 -3.23
CA ASN A 329 -28.83 7.26 -2.90
C ASN A 329 -29.43 6.54 -1.68
N GLN A 330 -29.14 5.26 -1.50
CA GLN A 330 -29.57 4.51 -0.30
C GLN A 330 -28.77 4.93 0.93
N ARG A 331 -27.43 5.09 0.82
CA ARG A 331 -26.58 5.60 1.91
C ARG A 331 -26.98 7.02 2.32
N LYS A 332 -27.24 7.93 1.37
CA LYS A 332 -27.76 9.27 1.67
C LYS A 332 -29.14 9.23 2.34
N LYS A 333 -30.01 8.30 1.97
CA LYS A 333 -31.29 8.10 2.65
C LYS A 333 -31.12 7.52 4.05
N THR A 334 -30.21 6.55 4.23
CA THR A 334 -29.92 5.93 5.52
C THR A 334 -29.26 6.94 6.46
N GLN A 335 -28.33 7.75 5.98
CA GLN A 335 -27.71 8.84 6.75
C GLN A 335 -28.72 9.92 7.19
N ARG A 336 -29.71 10.24 6.33
CA ARG A 336 -30.81 11.15 6.71
C ARG A 336 -31.82 10.53 7.68
N GLN A 337 -31.91 9.20 7.74
CA GLN A 337 -32.80 8.49 8.66
C GLN A 337 -32.13 8.20 10.01
N MET A 338 -30.81 8.17 10.09
CA MET A 338 -30.07 8.09 11.36
C MET A 338 -29.93 9.50 11.93
N ALA A 339 -30.88 9.90 12.73
CA ALA A 339 -30.85 11.17 13.46
C ALA A 339 -29.60 11.19 14.35
N GLY A 340 -28.64 12.04 14.01
CA GLY A 340 -27.43 12.26 14.81
C GLY A 340 -26.09 12.05 14.09
N GLN A 341 -26.04 11.58 12.83
CA GLN A 341 -24.79 11.51 12.10
C GLN A 341 -24.43 12.89 11.52
N LEU A 342 -23.32 13.43 11.99
CA LEU A 342 -22.74 14.68 11.49
C LEU A 342 -22.16 14.47 10.08
N ASN A 343 -22.55 15.31 9.13
CA ASN A 343 -21.97 15.31 7.80
C ASN A 343 -20.69 16.18 7.84
N ILE A 344 -19.55 15.61 7.52
CA ILE A 344 -18.24 16.28 7.54
C ILE A 344 -18.19 17.55 6.65
N PHE A 345 -19.03 17.61 5.61
CA PHE A 345 -19.14 18.78 4.73
C PHE A 345 -19.98 19.94 5.30
N ASP A 346 -20.71 19.72 6.38
CA ASP A 346 -21.42 20.78 7.08
C ASP A 346 -20.46 21.63 7.96
N TYR A 347 -19.19 21.23 8.05
CA TYR A 347 -18.14 21.90 8.83
C TYR A 347 -16.90 22.24 7.97
N PRO A 348 -16.95 23.26 7.14
CA PRO A 348 -15.86 23.59 6.20
C PRO A 348 -14.55 24.00 6.90
N ASN A 349 -14.55 24.27 8.19
CA ASN A 349 -13.35 24.69 8.94
C ASN A 349 -12.85 23.68 10.00
N GLY A 350 -13.29 22.41 9.92
CA GLY A 350 -12.99 21.41 10.95
C GLY A 350 -13.84 21.60 12.21
N PHE A 351 -13.94 20.54 13.01
CA PHE A 351 -14.64 20.60 14.29
C PHE A 351 -13.96 21.60 15.22
N GLN A 352 -14.67 22.64 15.63
CA GLN A 352 -14.31 23.35 16.84
C GLN A 352 -14.83 22.51 18.01
N GLU A 353 -13.94 22.14 18.92
CA GLU A 353 -14.36 21.48 20.16
C GLU A 353 -15.34 22.37 20.90
N GLU A 354 -16.59 21.95 21.02
CA GLU A 354 -17.46 22.52 22.04
C GLU A 354 -16.90 22.14 23.42
N PRO A 355 -16.73 23.08 24.35
CA PRO A 355 -16.27 22.75 25.68
C PRO A 355 -17.26 21.76 26.32
N ALA A 356 -16.73 20.65 26.81
CA ALA A 356 -17.50 19.61 27.50
C ALA A 356 -18.40 20.25 28.57
N ALA A 357 -19.70 20.05 28.45
CA ALA A 357 -20.66 20.47 29.46
C ALA A 357 -20.28 19.80 30.79
N ALA A 358 -20.06 20.60 31.80
CA ALA A 358 -19.77 20.12 33.14
C ALA A 358 -20.90 19.22 33.64
N PRO A 359 -20.59 18.11 34.32
CA PRO A 359 -21.62 17.23 34.85
C PRO A 359 -22.49 17.98 35.88
N SER A 360 -23.78 18.06 35.63
CA SER A 360 -24.75 18.59 36.59
C SER A 360 -24.80 17.66 37.80
N THR A 361 -24.25 18.10 38.90
CA THR A 361 -24.47 17.48 40.22
C THR A 361 -25.93 17.65 40.61
N ALA A 362 -26.73 16.63 40.36
CA ALA A 362 -28.03 16.52 40.98
C ALA A 362 -27.83 16.14 42.44
N VAL A 363 -27.93 17.13 43.32
CA VAL A 363 -28.05 16.94 44.75
C VAL A 363 -29.48 16.41 45.01
N GLY A 364 -29.58 15.12 45.31
CA GLY A 364 -30.82 14.53 45.78
C GLY A 364 -31.03 14.91 47.24
N ASP A 365 -32.08 15.71 47.47
CA ASP A 365 -32.57 16.06 48.80
C ASP A 365 -33.35 14.86 49.35
N MET A 366 -32.78 14.21 50.37
CA MET A 366 -33.51 13.26 51.21
C MET A 366 -33.94 13.99 52.46
N SER A 367 -35.23 14.37 52.55
CA SER A 367 -35.87 14.72 53.82
C SER A 367 -37.10 13.84 54.05
N ASN A 368 -36.97 13.08 55.10
CA ASN A 368 -37.95 12.45 55.99
C ASN A 368 -39.45 12.74 55.77
N SER A 369 -40.22 11.69 55.66
CA SER A 369 -41.27 11.34 56.63
C SER A 369 -41.70 9.91 56.42
#